data_1af23c48c18c2f3e4fcda2038975c3d3
#
_entry.id   1af23c48c18c2f3e4fcda2038975c3d3
#
_cell.length_a   1.000
_cell.length_b   1.000
_cell.length_c   1.000
_cell.angle_alpha   90.00
_cell.angle_beta   90.00
_cell.angle_gamma   90.00
#
_symmetry.space_group_name_H-M   'P 1'
#
loop_
_entity.id
_entity.type
_entity.pdbx_description
1 polymer ?
#
loop_
_entity_poly.entity_id
_entity_poly.type
_entity_poly.pdbx_seq_one_letter_code
_entity_poly.pdbx_strand_id
1 'polypeptide(L)'
;MPLRQYPERVTDDLIRWARAKPDAVFLAERRGETWETITFGAMLQRVRRIGAALLAAGGSHERPLAIVAENGIDHATIVLAAMYAGIPASPISTGYVRPDADPARLQALLGVLQPFAAFVPDAAYADRFAATAPALHLFKDASALAGDNASALADHGASNGDRPATRDPSAADRAHAALGGDSVAKILFTSGSTGTPKGVMITHRMLCANQTMLEQVWPDAIRDPVLVDWAPWSHVAAGNKNFGLVLRNGGTMFVDAGKPAPGAFDTTLRNLREIAPTFYFNVPRGWALLFEALESDDALATTFFSRLRILLNAGASIPESLRARLNALAQRYAGHDVPVVSAWGLTETAPMATAVWGERPAERETIGTPVPGVEIKLAPVEDRYELRVRGPSVTPGYWRNAEATAAAFDEDGFFKTGDAGALLDESDPSRGIVFGGRLAENFKLSSGTWVNAGLLRLDVIEAGEGTIEDVVFAGADRDELTAIVFVPRALANDPAIRERVRAALARHNECNPASSTRVARALIAAEPPNGAHGEITDKGSVNQRRVLQNRAADVARLYAEPRGSAIIVP
;
A
#
# COMPACT_ATOMS: atom_id res chain seq x y z
N MET A 1 3.67 25.46 -3.83
CA MET A 1 5.15 25.61 -3.84
C MET A 1 5.72 24.88 -5.05
N PRO A 2 6.73 25.42 -5.78
CA PRO A 2 7.32 24.74 -6.91
C PRO A 2 8.11 23.49 -6.46
N LEU A 3 8.06 22.43 -7.26
CA LEU A 3 8.86 21.22 -7.03
C LEU A 3 10.31 21.52 -7.41
N ARG A 4 11.26 21.08 -6.56
CA ARG A 4 12.69 21.16 -6.85
C ARG A 4 13.09 20.22 -7.99
N GLN A 5 14.28 20.41 -8.55
CA GLN A 5 14.85 19.47 -9.51
C GLN A 5 15.06 18.09 -8.87
N TYR A 6 14.85 17.05 -9.65
CA TYR A 6 14.98 15.65 -9.25
C TYR A 6 15.71 14.85 -10.33
N PRO A 7 16.31 13.68 -10.00
CA PRO A 7 16.95 12.81 -10.98
C PRO A 7 15.96 12.34 -12.04
N GLU A 8 16.46 12.03 -13.22
CA GLU A 8 15.63 11.43 -14.27
C GLU A 8 15.26 9.97 -13.96
N ARG A 9 16.16 9.24 -13.28
CA ARG A 9 16.02 7.81 -13.01
C ARG A 9 16.15 7.53 -11.53
N VAL A 10 15.23 6.74 -10.97
CA VAL A 10 15.30 6.34 -9.55
C VAL A 10 16.57 5.55 -9.22
N THR A 11 17.12 4.84 -10.19
CA THR A 11 18.37 4.07 -10.05
C THR A 11 19.64 4.93 -10.02
N ASP A 12 19.57 6.22 -10.39
CA ASP A 12 20.68 7.17 -10.22
C ASP A 12 21.00 7.38 -8.74
N ASP A 13 20.02 7.25 -7.85
CA ASP A 13 20.24 7.33 -6.41
C ASP A 13 21.08 6.14 -5.89
N LEU A 14 20.86 4.93 -6.42
CA LEU A 14 21.72 3.78 -6.11
C LEU A 14 23.17 4.02 -6.54
N ILE A 15 23.37 4.53 -7.76
CA ILE A 15 24.71 4.84 -8.29
C ILE A 15 25.38 5.90 -7.42
N ARG A 16 24.65 6.95 -7.04
CA ARG A 16 25.14 8.03 -6.18
C ARG A 16 25.65 7.49 -4.84
N TRP A 17 24.86 6.66 -4.16
CA TRP A 17 25.24 6.13 -2.85
C TRP A 17 26.28 5.04 -2.92
N ALA A 18 26.28 4.21 -3.96
CA ALA A 18 27.33 3.22 -4.20
C ALA A 18 28.72 3.89 -4.44
N ARG A 19 28.73 5.15 -4.91
CA ARG A 19 29.96 5.94 -5.03
C ARG A 19 30.33 6.69 -3.74
N ALA A 20 29.32 7.29 -3.09
CA ALA A 20 29.54 8.16 -1.94
C ALA A 20 29.81 7.40 -0.64
N LYS A 21 29.12 6.26 -0.45
CA LYS A 21 29.23 5.41 0.75
C LYS A 21 29.03 3.92 0.42
N PRO A 22 29.96 3.30 -0.33
CA PRO A 22 29.81 1.94 -0.87
C PRO A 22 29.56 0.88 0.21
N ASP A 23 30.15 1.05 1.39
CA ASP A 23 30.10 0.09 2.50
C ASP A 23 28.93 0.33 3.46
N ALA A 24 28.14 1.40 3.26
CA ALA A 24 26.96 1.65 4.08
C ALA A 24 25.86 0.62 3.77
N VAL A 25 25.22 0.08 4.82
CA VAL A 25 24.13 -0.89 4.71
C VAL A 25 22.92 -0.19 4.09
N PHE A 26 22.43 -0.75 2.98
CA PHE A 26 21.22 -0.31 2.33
C PHE A 26 20.00 -1.11 2.86
N LEU A 27 20.09 -2.44 2.82
CA LEU A 27 19.03 -3.32 3.32
C LEU A 27 19.60 -4.32 4.31
N ALA A 28 18.77 -4.66 5.29
CA ALA A 28 19.00 -5.74 6.24
C ALA A 28 17.77 -6.65 6.27
N GLU A 29 17.95 -7.95 6.15
CA GLU A 29 16.92 -8.98 6.20
C GLU A 29 17.25 -9.97 7.31
N ARG A 30 16.26 -10.38 8.11
CA ARG A 30 16.52 -11.33 9.20
C ARG A 30 16.62 -12.75 8.67
N ARG A 31 17.71 -13.44 9.03
CA ARG A 31 17.93 -14.88 8.81
C ARG A 31 18.13 -15.56 10.17
N GLY A 32 17.11 -16.21 10.68
CA GLY A 32 17.10 -16.73 12.05
C GLY A 32 17.29 -15.63 13.09
N GLU A 33 18.40 -15.67 13.83
CA GLU A 33 18.72 -14.70 14.88
C GLU A 33 19.59 -13.51 14.40
N THR A 34 20.10 -13.56 13.17
CA THR A 34 21.04 -12.55 12.65
C THR A 34 20.44 -11.71 11.52
N TRP A 35 21.00 -10.55 11.28
CA TRP A 35 20.70 -9.70 10.15
C TRP A 35 21.68 -9.98 9.01
N GLU A 36 21.18 -10.51 7.89
CA GLU A 36 21.89 -10.51 6.63
C GLU A 36 21.77 -9.11 6.01
N THR A 37 22.88 -8.54 5.55
CA THR A 37 22.91 -7.17 5.04
C THR A 37 23.47 -7.09 3.64
N ILE A 38 23.02 -6.09 2.87
CA ILE A 38 23.63 -5.71 1.62
C ILE A 38 23.95 -4.21 1.62
N THR A 39 25.17 -3.88 1.20
CA THR A 39 25.60 -2.48 1.11
C THR A 39 25.21 -1.86 -0.23
N PHE A 40 25.24 -0.52 -0.34
CA PHE A 40 24.97 0.16 -1.61
C PHE A 40 25.92 -0.26 -2.73
N GLY A 41 27.22 -0.45 -2.43
CA GLY A 41 28.19 -0.91 -3.40
C GLY A 41 27.92 -2.33 -3.90
N ALA A 42 27.66 -3.26 -2.99
CA ALA A 42 27.33 -4.64 -3.33
C ALA A 42 26.00 -4.74 -4.10
N MET A 43 24.99 -3.96 -3.71
CA MET A 43 23.71 -3.89 -4.40
C MET A 43 23.88 -3.43 -5.85
N LEU A 44 24.63 -2.36 -6.11
CA LEU A 44 24.85 -1.88 -7.47
C LEU A 44 25.56 -2.93 -8.34
N GLN A 45 26.54 -3.64 -7.79
CA GLN A 45 27.25 -4.70 -8.52
C GLN A 45 26.28 -5.85 -8.90
N ARG A 46 25.43 -6.30 -7.97
CA ARG A 46 24.42 -7.34 -8.24
C ARG A 46 23.40 -6.87 -9.27
N VAL A 47 22.89 -5.64 -9.13
CA VAL A 47 21.93 -5.02 -10.03
C VAL A 47 22.42 -4.99 -11.48
N ARG A 48 23.69 -4.60 -11.71
CA ARG A 48 24.27 -4.55 -13.06
C ARG A 48 24.38 -5.94 -13.68
N ARG A 49 24.84 -6.94 -12.92
CA ARG A 49 24.98 -8.33 -13.40
C ARG A 49 23.62 -8.96 -13.72
N ILE A 50 22.67 -8.82 -12.80
CA ILE A 50 21.32 -9.36 -12.99
C ILE A 50 20.59 -8.61 -14.13
N GLY A 51 20.73 -7.30 -14.22
CA GLY A 51 20.16 -6.51 -15.32
C GLY A 51 20.64 -7.01 -16.69
N ALA A 52 21.94 -7.30 -16.84
CA ALA A 52 22.48 -7.89 -18.06
C ALA A 52 21.91 -9.28 -18.33
N ALA A 53 21.74 -10.12 -17.31
CA ALA A 53 21.13 -11.45 -17.44
C ALA A 53 19.66 -11.37 -17.86
N LEU A 54 18.88 -10.45 -17.30
CA LEU A 54 17.48 -10.24 -17.67
C LEU A 54 17.34 -9.76 -19.12
N LEU A 55 18.22 -8.87 -19.60
CA LEU A 55 18.25 -8.45 -21.01
C LEU A 55 18.58 -9.64 -21.94
N ALA A 56 19.59 -10.44 -21.57
CA ALA A 56 19.95 -11.63 -22.33
C ALA A 56 18.83 -12.68 -22.38
N ALA A 57 17.99 -12.75 -21.34
CA ALA A 57 16.81 -13.61 -21.29
C ALA A 57 15.60 -13.05 -22.09
N GLY A 58 15.74 -11.88 -22.71
CA GLY A 58 14.73 -11.28 -23.58
C GLY A 58 13.78 -10.30 -22.90
N GLY A 59 14.14 -9.78 -21.73
CA GLY A 59 13.47 -8.63 -21.10
C GLY A 59 13.66 -7.36 -21.90
N SER A 60 12.66 -6.50 -21.96
CA SER A 60 12.71 -5.20 -22.62
C SER A 60 11.62 -4.26 -22.06
N HIS A 61 11.61 -3.01 -22.52
CA HIS A 61 10.57 -2.05 -22.12
C HIS A 61 9.14 -2.50 -22.46
N GLU A 62 8.96 -3.38 -23.44
CA GLU A 62 7.66 -3.96 -23.83
C GLU A 62 7.40 -5.32 -23.19
N ARG A 63 8.41 -5.95 -22.60
CA ARG A 63 8.36 -7.28 -22.03
C ARG A 63 8.76 -7.25 -20.55
N PRO A 64 7.79 -6.93 -19.66
CA PRO A 64 8.04 -6.75 -18.24
C PRO A 64 8.41 -8.05 -17.54
N LEU A 65 8.99 -7.92 -16.33
CA LEU A 65 9.28 -9.02 -15.41
C LEU A 65 8.19 -9.08 -14.33
N ALA A 66 7.51 -10.22 -14.20
CA ALA A 66 6.65 -10.50 -13.04
C ALA A 66 7.51 -10.88 -11.84
N ILE A 67 7.16 -10.38 -10.63
CA ILE A 67 7.90 -10.66 -9.40
C ILE A 67 6.89 -11.07 -8.34
N VAL A 68 6.94 -12.33 -7.90
CA VAL A 68 6.08 -12.89 -6.84
C VAL A 68 6.98 -13.37 -5.71
N ALA A 69 7.28 -12.45 -4.81
CA ALA A 69 8.19 -12.69 -3.70
C ALA A 69 7.77 -11.87 -2.48
N GLU A 70 8.01 -12.40 -1.29
CA GLU A 70 7.95 -11.59 -0.07
C GLU A 70 9.05 -10.51 -0.11
N ASN A 71 8.93 -9.49 0.74
CA ASN A 71 9.97 -8.46 0.85
C ASN A 71 11.30 -9.11 1.26
N GLY A 72 12.40 -8.64 0.69
CA GLY A 72 13.73 -9.16 1.01
C GLY A 72 14.81 -8.59 0.09
N ILE A 73 16.07 -8.93 0.38
CA ILE A 73 17.22 -8.47 -0.38
C ILE A 73 17.11 -8.91 -1.86
N ASP A 74 16.70 -10.14 -2.11
CA ASP A 74 16.58 -10.67 -3.48
C ASP A 74 15.45 -9.98 -4.24
N HIS A 75 14.28 -9.76 -3.61
CA HIS A 75 13.19 -9.00 -4.21
C HIS A 75 13.66 -7.60 -4.63
N ALA A 76 14.30 -6.86 -3.72
CA ALA A 76 14.84 -5.53 -4.00
C ALA A 76 15.86 -5.54 -5.14
N THR A 77 16.77 -6.53 -5.11
CA THR A 77 17.81 -6.67 -6.13
C THR A 77 17.22 -6.90 -7.52
N ILE A 78 16.22 -7.77 -7.64
CA ILE A 78 15.54 -8.07 -8.91
C ILE A 78 14.75 -6.86 -9.42
N VAL A 79 14.01 -6.17 -8.54
CA VAL A 79 13.27 -4.94 -8.90
C VAL A 79 14.24 -3.86 -9.41
N LEU A 80 15.32 -3.59 -8.68
CA LEU A 80 16.32 -2.60 -9.07
C LEU A 80 17.06 -2.99 -10.35
N ALA A 81 17.37 -4.27 -10.53
CA ALA A 81 18.03 -4.78 -11.74
C ALA A 81 17.15 -4.64 -12.99
N ALA A 82 15.85 -4.97 -12.87
CA ALA A 82 14.89 -4.79 -13.97
C ALA A 82 14.77 -3.30 -14.33
N MET A 83 14.55 -2.42 -13.34
CA MET A 83 14.46 -0.98 -13.56
C MET A 83 15.75 -0.39 -14.15
N TYR A 84 16.94 -0.86 -13.70
CA TYR A 84 18.22 -0.43 -14.22
C TYR A 84 18.41 -0.83 -15.69
N ALA A 85 17.92 -2.00 -16.06
CA ALA A 85 17.99 -2.53 -17.43
C ALA A 85 16.86 -2.01 -18.35
N GLY A 86 15.99 -1.11 -17.88
CA GLY A 86 14.86 -0.60 -18.66
C GLY A 86 13.75 -1.61 -18.88
N ILE A 87 13.66 -2.61 -18.02
CA ILE A 87 12.62 -3.64 -18.02
C ILE A 87 11.61 -3.26 -16.93
N PRO A 88 10.31 -3.02 -17.25
CA PRO A 88 9.33 -2.72 -16.22
C PRO A 88 9.22 -3.85 -15.22
N ALA A 89 9.48 -3.57 -13.94
CA ALA A 89 9.30 -4.52 -12.85
C ALA A 89 7.83 -4.55 -12.41
N SER A 90 7.24 -5.72 -12.29
CA SER A 90 5.87 -5.86 -11.77
C SER A 90 5.84 -6.71 -10.52
N PRO A 91 6.01 -6.11 -9.32
CA PRO A 91 5.77 -6.79 -8.06
C PRO A 91 4.29 -7.14 -7.92
N ILE A 92 4.01 -8.43 -7.80
CA ILE A 92 2.67 -9.01 -7.66
C ILE A 92 2.53 -9.52 -6.24
N SER A 93 1.39 -9.27 -5.60
CA SER A 93 1.10 -9.77 -4.26
C SER A 93 1.19 -11.29 -4.21
N THR A 94 1.86 -11.84 -3.18
CA THR A 94 1.88 -13.28 -2.91
C THR A 94 0.49 -13.86 -2.63
N GLY A 95 -0.49 -12.98 -2.34
CA GLY A 95 -1.89 -13.35 -2.23
C GLY A 95 -2.48 -14.05 -3.46
N TYR A 96 -1.92 -13.81 -4.66
CA TYR A 96 -2.36 -14.46 -5.90
C TYR A 96 -1.93 -15.93 -6.05
N VAL A 97 -0.93 -16.36 -5.26
CA VAL A 97 -0.38 -17.72 -5.30
C VAL A 97 -0.57 -18.50 -3.99
N ARG A 98 -1.39 -18.00 -3.07
CA ARG A 98 -1.74 -18.73 -1.85
C ARG A 98 -2.57 -19.98 -2.13
N PRO A 99 -2.62 -20.97 -1.21
CA PRO A 99 -3.40 -22.19 -1.36
C PRO A 99 -4.89 -21.99 -1.66
N ASP A 100 -5.46 -20.94 -1.12
CA ASP A 100 -6.88 -20.56 -1.24
C ASP A 100 -7.16 -19.53 -2.35
N ALA A 101 -6.12 -19.10 -3.08
CA ALA A 101 -6.28 -18.12 -4.16
C ALA A 101 -6.95 -18.74 -5.40
N ASP A 102 -7.84 -17.97 -6.02
CA ASP A 102 -8.42 -18.32 -7.31
C ASP A 102 -7.38 -18.14 -8.45
N PRO A 103 -6.97 -19.21 -9.16
CA PRO A 103 -6.00 -19.13 -10.25
C PRO A 103 -6.43 -18.20 -11.39
N ALA A 104 -7.74 -18.04 -11.62
CA ALA A 104 -8.26 -17.17 -12.68
C ALA A 104 -7.86 -15.69 -12.46
N ARG A 105 -7.69 -15.25 -11.22
CA ARG A 105 -7.22 -13.90 -10.90
C ARG A 105 -5.78 -13.69 -11.36
N LEU A 106 -4.90 -14.65 -11.10
CA LEU A 106 -3.51 -14.58 -11.57
C LEU A 106 -3.45 -14.65 -13.10
N GLN A 107 -4.24 -15.53 -13.73
CA GLN A 107 -4.32 -15.63 -15.20
C GLN A 107 -4.76 -14.31 -15.84
N ALA A 108 -5.79 -13.66 -15.29
CA ALA A 108 -6.26 -12.37 -15.77
C ALA A 108 -5.17 -11.29 -15.66
N LEU A 109 -4.43 -11.25 -14.54
CA LEU A 109 -3.33 -10.32 -14.33
C LEU A 109 -2.20 -10.56 -15.34
N LEU A 110 -1.76 -11.82 -15.50
CA LEU A 110 -0.70 -12.20 -16.43
C LEU A 110 -1.11 -11.95 -17.90
N GLY A 111 -2.40 -12.11 -18.21
CA GLY A 111 -2.98 -11.78 -19.52
C GLY A 111 -2.83 -10.30 -19.87
N VAL A 112 -2.97 -9.40 -18.89
CA VAL A 112 -2.72 -7.95 -19.07
C VAL A 112 -1.22 -7.66 -19.09
N LEU A 113 -0.45 -8.21 -18.17
CA LEU A 113 0.98 -7.91 -18.01
C LEU A 113 1.80 -8.42 -19.21
N GLN A 114 1.55 -9.65 -19.67
CA GLN A 114 2.31 -10.37 -20.69
C GLN A 114 3.82 -10.33 -20.43
N PRO A 115 4.29 -10.87 -19.28
CA PRO A 115 5.69 -10.81 -18.90
C PRO A 115 6.53 -11.77 -19.76
N PHE A 116 7.83 -11.49 -19.93
CA PHE A 116 8.75 -12.44 -20.59
C PHE A 116 9.16 -13.58 -19.67
N ALA A 117 9.17 -13.33 -18.36
CA ALA A 117 9.54 -14.28 -17.32
C ALA A 117 8.94 -13.85 -15.97
N ALA A 118 9.03 -14.72 -14.97
CA ALA A 118 8.69 -14.38 -13.59
C ALA A 118 9.84 -14.75 -12.64
N PHE A 119 10.03 -13.94 -11.59
CA PHE A 119 10.87 -14.26 -10.45
C PHE A 119 10.00 -14.75 -9.29
N VAL A 120 10.15 -16.02 -8.90
CA VAL A 120 9.36 -16.68 -7.84
C VAL A 120 10.29 -17.56 -7.00
N PRO A 121 10.94 -17.01 -5.95
CA PRO A 121 11.96 -17.74 -5.20
C PRO A 121 11.39 -18.79 -4.24
N ASP A 122 10.19 -18.61 -3.73
CA ASP A 122 9.53 -19.58 -2.86
C ASP A 122 9.03 -20.78 -3.68
N ALA A 123 9.41 -22.00 -3.26
CA ALA A 123 9.10 -23.21 -3.99
C ALA A 123 7.59 -23.50 -4.08
N ALA A 124 6.84 -23.28 -2.99
CA ALA A 124 5.40 -23.50 -2.96
C ALA A 124 4.65 -22.50 -3.84
N TYR A 125 5.12 -21.26 -3.88
CA TYR A 125 4.58 -20.24 -4.79
C TYR A 125 4.96 -20.53 -6.25
N ALA A 126 6.19 -21.00 -6.49
CA ALA A 126 6.66 -21.35 -7.83
C ALA A 126 5.86 -22.49 -8.45
N ASP A 127 5.55 -23.55 -7.69
CA ASP A 127 4.76 -24.67 -8.16
C ASP A 127 3.34 -24.25 -8.56
N ARG A 128 2.70 -23.37 -7.75
CA ARG A 128 1.37 -22.83 -8.06
C ARG A 128 1.37 -21.87 -9.23
N PHE A 129 2.40 -21.03 -9.29
CA PHE A 129 2.58 -20.11 -10.42
C PHE A 129 2.76 -20.90 -11.72
N ALA A 130 3.62 -21.93 -11.72
CA ALA A 130 3.86 -22.79 -12.87
C ALA A 130 2.60 -23.56 -13.30
N ALA A 131 1.76 -24.02 -12.36
CA ALA A 131 0.48 -24.64 -12.67
C ALA A 131 -0.48 -23.67 -13.38
N THR A 132 -0.40 -22.38 -13.07
CA THR A 132 -1.26 -21.34 -13.66
C THR A 132 -0.70 -20.81 -14.99
N ALA A 133 0.63 -20.75 -15.14
CA ALA A 133 1.32 -20.22 -16.32
C ALA A 133 2.50 -21.13 -16.75
N PRO A 134 2.23 -22.36 -17.21
CA PRO A 134 3.25 -23.39 -17.45
C PRO A 134 4.25 -23.03 -18.55
N ALA A 135 3.91 -22.15 -19.46
CA ALA A 135 4.78 -21.71 -20.54
C ALA A 135 5.73 -20.57 -20.15
N LEU A 136 5.53 -19.97 -18.97
CA LEU A 136 6.34 -18.82 -18.54
C LEU A 136 7.62 -19.28 -17.84
N HIS A 137 8.75 -18.74 -18.28
CA HIS A 137 10.04 -19.02 -17.65
C HIS A 137 10.09 -18.49 -16.22
N LEU A 138 10.56 -19.31 -15.26
CA LEU A 138 10.67 -18.95 -13.85
C LEU A 138 12.13 -18.83 -13.42
N PHE A 139 12.50 -17.66 -12.88
CA PHE A 139 13.72 -17.48 -12.11
C PHE A 139 13.42 -17.73 -10.63
N LYS A 140 14.19 -18.61 -10.00
CA LYS A 140 13.98 -18.98 -8.58
C LYS A 140 15.10 -18.49 -7.66
N ASP A 141 16.24 -18.04 -8.22
CA ASP A 141 17.42 -17.67 -7.46
C ASP A 141 18.07 -16.41 -8.07
N ALA A 142 18.12 -15.34 -7.29
CA ALA A 142 18.78 -14.10 -7.69
C ALA A 142 20.31 -14.25 -7.76
N SER A 143 20.91 -15.10 -6.93
CA SER A 143 22.36 -15.36 -6.93
C SER A 143 22.79 -16.11 -8.19
N ALA A 144 21.97 -17.05 -8.68
CA ALA A 144 22.18 -17.72 -9.95
C ALA A 144 22.15 -16.73 -11.14
N LEU A 145 21.21 -15.79 -11.13
CA LEU A 145 21.15 -14.71 -12.11
C LEU A 145 22.38 -13.78 -12.03
N ALA A 146 22.87 -13.50 -10.83
CA ALA A 146 24.06 -12.69 -10.61
C ALA A 146 25.37 -13.40 -11.05
N GLY A 147 25.35 -14.72 -11.22
CA GLY A 147 26.53 -15.52 -11.53
C GLY A 147 27.37 -15.91 -10.33
N ASP A 148 26.84 -15.75 -9.13
CA ASP A 148 27.53 -16.07 -7.89
C ASP A 148 27.64 -17.60 -7.69
N ASN A 149 26.77 -18.41 -8.37
CA ASN A 149 26.81 -19.87 -8.43
C ASN A 149 26.75 -20.37 -9.88
N ALA A 150 27.86 -20.75 -10.46
CA ALA A 150 27.95 -21.20 -11.86
C ALA A 150 27.21 -22.54 -12.14
N SER A 151 26.85 -23.33 -11.10
CA SER A 151 26.26 -24.65 -11.24
C SER A 151 24.72 -24.67 -11.34
N ALA A 152 24.01 -23.64 -10.92
CA ALA A 152 22.56 -23.64 -10.82
C ALA A 152 21.81 -23.44 -12.17
N LEU A 153 22.51 -23.15 -13.27
CA LEU A 153 21.92 -22.96 -14.60
C LEU A 153 21.86 -24.23 -15.46
N ALA A 154 22.43 -25.33 -15.00
CA ALA A 154 22.50 -26.57 -15.76
C ALA A 154 21.22 -27.43 -15.73
N ASP A 155 20.28 -27.16 -14.82
CA ASP A 155 19.15 -28.06 -14.54
C ASP A 155 17.81 -27.74 -15.24
N HIS A 156 17.77 -26.74 -16.10
CA HIS A 156 16.52 -26.38 -16.79
C HIS A 156 16.65 -26.46 -18.31
N GLY A 157 16.64 -27.70 -18.86
CA GLY A 157 16.09 -28.03 -20.17
C GLY A 157 16.47 -27.21 -21.40
N ALA A 158 17.51 -26.37 -21.37
CA ALA A 158 18.06 -25.71 -22.54
C ALA A 158 18.98 -26.70 -23.28
N SER A 159 18.59 -27.09 -24.48
CA SER A 159 19.42 -27.86 -25.40
C SER A 159 20.81 -27.23 -25.53
N ASN A 160 21.84 -28.08 -25.62
CA ASN A 160 23.27 -27.79 -25.68
C ASN A 160 23.71 -26.89 -26.88
N GLY A 161 23.16 -25.70 -27.03
CA GLY A 161 23.50 -24.78 -28.12
C GLY A 161 23.60 -23.31 -27.73
N ASP A 162 22.84 -22.88 -26.72
CA ASP A 162 22.80 -21.48 -26.30
C ASP A 162 23.39 -21.29 -24.90
N ARG A 163 24.70 -21.27 -24.81
CA ARG A 163 25.37 -20.58 -23.70
C ARG A 163 25.00 -19.10 -23.82
N PRO A 164 24.27 -18.51 -22.83
CA PRO A 164 23.98 -17.09 -22.90
C PRO A 164 25.30 -16.33 -23.02
N ALA A 165 25.37 -15.51 -24.05
CA ALA A 165 26.46 -14.59 -24.29
C ALA A 165 26.85 -13.88 -23.00
N THR A 166 28.14 -13.74 -22.76
CA THR A 166 28.79 -13.12 -21.62
C THR A 166 27.89 -12.14 -20.87
N ARG A 167 27.68 -12.38 -19.57
CA ARG A 167 26.97 -11.50 -18.63
C ARG A 167 27.80 -10.21 -18.42
N ASP A 168 28.01 -9.50 -19.53
CA ASP A 168 28.75 -8.24 -19.53
C ASP A 168 27.90 -7.14 -18.90
N PRO A 169 28.22 -6.66 -17.69
CA PRO A 169 27.48 -5.59 -17.02
C PRO A 169 27.33 -4.33 -17.88
N SER A 170 28.21 -4.15 -18.88
CA SER A 170 28.14 -3.01 -19.80
C SER A 170 26.85 -2.99 -20.63
N ALA A 171 26.20 -4.14 -20.85
CA ALA A 171 24.92 -4.18 -21.53
C ALA A 171 23.82 -3.51 -20.69
N ALA A 172 23.77 -3.78 -19.38
CA ALA A 172 22.86 -3.11 -18.47
C ALA A 172 23.17 -1.62 -18.33
N ASP A 173 24.47 -1.24 -18.31
CA ASP A 173 24.88 0.16 -18.23
C ASP A 173 24.45 0.95 -19.49
N ARG A 174 24.58 0.35 -20.68
CA ARG A 174 24.09 0.96 -21.95
C ARG A 174 22.57 1.11 -21.93
N ALA A 175 21.85 0.10 -21.47
CA ALA A 175 20.40 0.19 -21.33
C ALA A 175 20.00 1.29 -20.35
N HIS A 176 20.66 1.35 -19.17
CA HIS A 176 20.45 2.40 -18.17
C HIS A 176 20.68 3.80 -18.74
N ALA A 177 21.76 4.00 -19.50
CA ALA A 177 22.08 5.29 -20.09
C ALA A 177 21.03 5.78 -21.11
N ALA A 178 20.28 4.86 -21.72
CA ALA A 178 19.23 5.19 -22.67
C ALA A 178 17.86 5.53 -22.00
N LEU A 179 17.72 5.35 -20.68
CA LEU A 179 16.49 5.65 -19.97
C LEU A 179 16.33 7.15 -19.71
N GLY A 180 15.10 7.62 -19.82
CA GLY A 180 14.67 8.95 -19.38
C GLY A 180 13.60 8.88 -18.30
N GLY A 181 13.18 10.04 -17.82
CA GLY A 181 12.16 10.15 -16.78
C GLY A 181 10.82 9.47 -17.15
N ASP A 182 10.47 9.44 -18.42
CA ASP A 182 9.21 8.86 -18.91
C ASP A 182 9.28 7.34 -19.17
N SER A 183 10.46 6.74 -19.05
CA SER A 183 10.60 5.28 -19.12
C SER A 183 9.82 4.61 -17.99
N VAL A 184 9.05 3.56 -18.33
CA VAL A 184 8.27 2.81 -17.34
C VAL A 184 9.20 1.98 -16.47
N ALA A 185 9.24 2.28 -15.18
CA ALA A 185 10.06 1.60 -14.18
C ALA A 185 9.33 0.40 -13.57
N LYS A 186 8.03 0.58 -13.25
CA LYS A 186 7.20 -0.46 -12.64
C LYS A 186 5.81 -0.52 -13.27
N ILE A 187 5.15 -1.67 -13.14
CA ILE A 187 3.72 -1.84 -13.39
C ILE A 187 3.10 -2.39 -12.12
N LEU A 188 2.24 -1.60 -11.46
CA LEU A 188 1.58 -1.99 -10.22
C LEU A 188 0.10 -2.25 -10.49
N PHE A 189 -0.39 -3.42 -10.08
CA PHE A 189 -1.77 -3.78 -10.29
C PHE A 189 -2.68 -3.23 -9.20
N THR A 190 -3.83 -2.72 -9.61
CA THR A 190 -4.93 -2.33 -8.74
C THR A 190 -6.17 -3.18 -9.06
N SER A 191 -6.95 -3.50 -8.03
CA SER A 191 -8.26 -4.13 -8.22
C SER A 191 -9.21 -3.09 -8.82
N GLY A 192 -9.38 -3.11 -10.15
CA GLY A 192 -10.31 -2.21 -10.84
C GLY A 192 -11.73 -2.33 -10.26
N SER A 193 -12.48 -1.23 -10.25
CA SER A 193 -13.90 -1.20 -9.85
C SER A 193 -14.76 -2.18 -10.68
N THR A 194 -14.31 -2.58 -11.85
CA THR A 194 -14.95 -3.53 -12.77
C THR A 194 -14.55 -4.99 -12.54
N GLY A 195 -13.63 -5.27 -11.61
CA GLY A 195 -13.13 -6.62 -11.31
C GLY A 195 -11.96 -7.09 -12.19
N THR A 196 -11.67 -6.43 -13.31
CA THR A 196 -10.48 -6.73 -14.13
C THR A 196 -9.28 -5.96 -13.57
N PRO A 197 -8.13 -6.62 -13.33
CA PRO A 197 -6.93 -5.94 -12.85
C PRO A 197 -6.45 -4.88 -13.85
N LYS A 198 -6.09 -3.69 -13.34
CA LYS A 198 -5.48 -2.62 -14.14
C LYS A 198 -4.01 -2.47 -13.75
N GLY A 199 -3.11 -2.57 -14.73
CA GLY A 199 -1.68 -2.33 -14.52
C GLY A 199 -1.35 -0.84 -14.63
N VAL A 200 -1.12 -0.17 -13.51
CA VAL A 200 -0.74 1.24 -13.46
C VAL A 200 0.71 1.39 -13.88
N MET A 201 0.98 2.18 -14.91
CA MET A 201 2.34 2.50 -15.32
C MET A 201 2.98 3.50 -14.37
N ILE A 202 4.10 3.11 -13.76
CA ILE A 202 4.90 3.96 -12.87
C ILE A 202 6.21 4.28 -13.57
N THR A 203 6.43 5.53 -13.93
CA THR A 203 7.66 5.97 -14.61
C THR A 203 8.75 6.34 -13.61
N HIS A 204 10.00 6.43 -14.09
CA HIS A 204 11.12 6.93 -13.28
C HIS A 204 10.85 8.36 -12.78
N ARG A 205 10.28 9.24 -13.61
CA ARG A 205 9.86 10.60 -13.24
C ARG A 205 8.93 10.60 -12.05
N MET A 206 7.89 9.75 -12.07
CA MET A 206 6.92 9.65 -10.98
C MET A 206 7.59 9.32 -9.65
N LEU A 207 8.49 8.33 -9.65
CA LEU A 207 9.23 7.91 -8.46
C LEU A 207 10.14 9.02 -7.93
N CYS A 208 10.93 9.62 -8.80
CA CYS A 208 11.88 10.68 -8.42
C CYS A 208 11.16 11.96 -7.96
N ALA A 209 10.12 12.38 -8.66
CA ALA A 209 9.32 13.54 -8.29
C ALA A 209 8.66 13.34 -6.92
N ASN A 210 8.06 12.17 -6.69
CA ASN A 210 7.37 11.89 -5.44
C ASN A 210 8.33 11.84 -4.24
N GLN A 211 9.54 11.31 -4.40
CA GLN A 211 10.56 11.37 -3.35
C GLN A 211 11.04 12.80 -3.07
N THR A 212 11.17 13.63 -4.11
CA THR A 212 11.53 15.05 -3.93
C THR A 212 10.41 15.85 -3.27
N MET A 213 9.14 15.50 -3.52
CA MET A 213 8.00 16.05 -2.78
C MET A 213 8.10 15.71 -1.28
N LEU A 214 8.43 14.46 -0.93
CA LEU A 214 8.67 14.02 0.45
C LEU A 214 9.80 14.82 1.12
N GLU A 215 10.92 15.02 0.43
CA GLU A 215 12.05 15.83 0.92
C GLU A 215 11.64 17.28 1.21
N GLN A 216 10.74 17.86 0.41
CA GLN A 216 10.29 19.23 0.59
C GLN A 216 9.25 19.39 1.70
N VAL A 217 8.41 18.37 1.88
CA VAL A 217 7.32 18.36 2.87
C VAL A 217 7.83 18.04 4.27
N TRP A 218 8.78 17.11 4.39
CA TRP A 218 9.33 16.65 5.67
C TRP A 218 10.88 16.60 5.69
N PRO A 219 11.57 17.73 5.50
CA PRO A 219 13.03 17.76 5.24
C PRO A 219 13.88 17.21 6.40
N ASP A 220 13.45 17.40 7.64
CA ASP A 220 14.21 16.95 8.80
C ASP A 220 13.92 15.48 9.15
N ALA A 221 12.74 15.02 8.82
CA ALA A 221 12.30 13.67 9.14
C ALA A 221 12.97 12.59 8.29
N ILE A 222 13.42 12.93 7.08
CA ILE A 222 13.92 11.98 6.09
C ILE A 222 15.45 11.97 5.93
N ARG A 223 16.19 12.70 6.78
CA ARG A 223 17.66 12.70 6.76
C ARG A 223 18.18 11.38 7.32
N ASP A 224 19.01 10.64 6.55
CA ASP A 224 19.58 9.34 6.90
C ASP A 224 18.53 8.40 7.52
N PRO A 225 17.47 8.06 6.78
CA PRO A 225 16.35 7.33 7.34
C PRO A 225 16.72 5.89 7.71
N VAL A 226 16.25 5.46 8.88
CA VAL A 226 16.25 4.06 9.32
C VAL A 226 14.81 3.62 9.45
N LEU A 227 14.42 2.63 8.66
CA LEU A 227 13.08 2.07 8.66
C LEU A 227 13.09 0.60 9.11
N VAL A 228 12.07 0.23 9.87
CA VAL A 228 11.65 -1.17 10.07
C VAL A 228 10.29 -1.28 9.38
N ASP A 229 10.22 -1.97 8.23
CA ASP A 229 9.04 -1.92 7.35
C ASP A 229 8.56 -3.31 6.95
N TRP A 230 7.31 -3.61 7.31
CA TRP A 230 6.61 -4.86 7.02
C TRP A 230 5.72 -4.78 5.77
N ALA A 231 5.41 -3.55 5.32
CA ALA A 231 4.40 -3.35 4.30
C ALA A 231 4.82 -3.94 2.94
N PRO A 232 3.91 -4.62 2.20
CA PRO A 232 4.26 -5.32 0.98
C PRO A 232 4.79 -4.40 -0.13
N TRP A 233 5.90 -4.74 -0.76
CA TRP A 233 6.48 -3.93 -1.86
C TRP A 233 5.71 -4.04 -3.19
N SER A 234 4.77 -4.96 -3.29
CA SER A 234 3.76 -4.94 -4.36
C SER A 234 2.76 -3.79 -4.23
N HIS A 235 2.74 -3.11 -3.06
CA HIS A 235 1.90 -1.95 -2.80
C HIS A 235 2.70 -0.64 -2.92
N VAL A 236 2.09 0.37 -3.55
CA VAL A 236 2.72 1.67 -3.85
C VAL A 236 3.27 2.38 -2.60
N ALA A 237 2.60 2.29 -1.44
CA ALA A 237 3.05 2.94 -0.21
C ALA A 237 4.39 2.39 0.30
N ALA A 238 4.60 1.09 0.25
CA ALA A 238 5.86 0.48 0.66
C ALA A 238 6.87 0.41 -0.49
N GLY A 239 6.49 -0.17 -1.62
CA GLY A 239 7.41 -0.42 -2.74
C GLY A 239 7.88 0.83 -3.49
N ASN A 240 7.11 1.94 -3.44
CA ASN A 240 7.55 3.21 -4.03
C ASN A 240 7.96 4.21 -2.95
N LYS A 241 7.09 4.50 -1.96
CA LYS A 241 7.37 5.55 -0.97
C LYS A 241 8.41 5.12 0.06
N ASN A 242 8.19 4.03 0.83
CA ASN A 242 9.11 3.67 1.92
C ASN A 242 10.46 3.20 1.37
N PHE A 243 10.45 2.31 0.36
CA PHE A 243 11.67 1.85 -0.30
C PHE A 243 12.41 3.00 -0.99
N GLY A 244 11.68 3.85 -1.73
CA GLY A 244 12.23 5.02 -2.41
C GLY A 244 12.80 6.05 -1.43
N LEU A 245 12.18 6.25 -0.25
CA LEU A 245 12.66 7.14 0.79
C LEU A 245 14.06 6.73 1.29
N VAL A 246 14.26 5.43 1.54
CA VAL A 246 15.57 4.90 1.95
C VAL A 246 16.58 5.02 0.82
N LEU A 247 16.21 4.61 -0.40
CA LEU A 247 17.10 4.69 -1.56
C LEU A 247 17.51 6.12 -1.87
N ARG A 248 16.56 7.05 -1.90
CA ARG A 248 16.76 8.47 -2.22
C ARG A 248 17.67 9.17 -1.20
N ASN A 249 17.52 8.85 0.08
CA ASN A 249 18.21 9.54 1.17
C ASN A 249 19.42 8.75 1.71
N GLY A 250 19.75 7.62 1.10
CA GLY A 250 20.91 6.81 1.48
C GLY A 250 20.79 6.21 2.88
N GLY A 251 19.60 5.88 3.29
CA GLY A 251 19.28 5.28 4.59
C GLY A 251 19.44 3.76 4.61
N THR A 252 18.93 3.17 5.69
CA THR A 252 18.89 1.72 5.88
C THR A 252 17.46 1.25 6.11
N MET A 253 17.05 0.20 5.39
CA MET A 253 15.77 -0.47 5.64
C MET A 253 16.01 -1.85 6.24
N PHE A 254 15.44 -2.07 7.40
CA PHE A 254 15.33 -3.38 8.03
C PHE A 254 14.00 -4.00 7.57
N VAL A 255 14.11 -5.06 6.76
CA VAL A 255 12.93 -5.76 6.24
C VAL A 255 12.28 -6.52 7.38
N ASP A 256 11.03 -6.20 7.66
CA ASP A 256 10.26 -6.80 8.73
C ASP A 256 9.28 -7.84 8.15
N ALA A 257 9.43 -9.09 8.57
CA ALA A 257 8.54 -10.18 8.20
C ALA A 257 7.24 -10.22 9.04
N GLY A 258 7.09 -9.30 9.99
CA GLY A 258 5.88 -9.15 10.78
C GLY A 258 4.70 -8.66 9.95
N LYS A 259 3.51 -8.77 10.53
CA LYS A 259 2.25 -8.27 9.93
C LYS A 259 1.35 -7.74 11.04
N PRO A 260 0.47 -6.76 10.78
CA PRO A 260 -0.45 -6.21 11.80
C PRO A 260 -1.60 -7.20 12.08
N ALA A 261 -1.24 -8.36 12.57
CA ALA A 261 -2.16 -9.44 12.95
C ALA A 261 -1.66 -10.12 14.22
N PRO A 262 -2.55 -10.63 15.09
CA PRO A 262 -2.17 -11.36 16.30
C PRO A 262 -1.19 -12.50 16.01
N GLY A 263 -0.14 -12.62 16.84
CA GLY A 263 0.94 -13.59 16.69
C GLY A 263 1.96 -13.27 15.59
N ALA A 264 1.57 -12.65 14.50
CA ALA A 264 2.50 -12.23 13.45
C ALA A 264 3.19 -10.90 13.78
N PHE A 265 2.60 -10.06 14.63
CA PHE A 265 3.15 -8.77 15.05
C PHE A 265 4.31 -8.91 16.03
N ASP A 266 4.47 -10.05 16.70
CA ASP A 266 5.57 -10.31 17.62
C ASP A 266 6.94 -10.20 16.96
N THR A 267 7.02 -10.55 15.67
CA THR A 267 8.23 -10.35 14.85
C THR A 267 8.57 -8.86 14.72
N THR A 268 7.59 -8.02 14.45
CA THR A 268 7.76 -6.55 14.41
C THR A 268 8.24 -6.02 15.75
N LEU A 269 7.62 -6.43 16.85
CA LEU A 269 8.02 -6.00 18.21
C LEU A 269 9.44 -6.43 18.54
N ARG A 270 9.84 -7.66 18.18
CA ARG A 270 11.22 -8.13 18.32
C ARG A 270 12.20 -7.24 17.56
N ASN A 271 11.89 -6.91 16.30
CA ASN A 271 12.75 -6.07 15.47
C ASN A 271 12.86 -4.64 16.03
N LEU A 272 11.76 -4.07 16.54
CA LEU A 272 11.74 -2.73 17.15
C LEU A 272 12.43 -2.66 18.53
N ARG A 273 12.61 -3.78 19.24
CA ARG A 273 13.46 -3.83 20.44
C ARG A 273 14.95 -3.68 20.14
N GLU A 274 15.37 -4.08 18.93
CA GLU A 274 16.77 -4.04 18.50
C GLU A 274 17.09 -2.79 17.67
N ILE A 275 16.14 -2.34 16.86
CA ILE A 275 16.35 -1.29 15.86
C ILE A 275 15.49 -0.07 16.19
N ALA A 276 16.16 1.06 16.41
CA ALA A 276 15.53 2.35 16.62
C ALA A 276 15.22 3.01 15.26
N PRO A 277 13.94 3.08 14.82
CA PRO A 277 13.59 3.73 13.57
C PRO A 277 13.69 5.25 13.69
N THR A 278 13.95 5.93 12.59
CA THR A 278 13.86 7.40 12.50
C THR A 278 12.55 7.86 11.87
N PHE A 279 11.97 7.01 11.05
CA PHE A 279 10.70 7.15 10.37
C PHE A 279 9.94 5.83 10.50
N TYR A 280 8.71 5.88 10.99
CA TYR A 280 7.91 4.68 11.13
C TYR A 280 6.54 4.84 10.47
N PHE A 281 6.19 3.84 9.66
CA PHE A 281 4.93 3.77 8.92
C PHE A 281 4.07 2.66 9.46
N ASN A 282 2.78 2.94 9.69
CA ASN A 282 1.83 1.89 10.01
C ASN A 282 0.41 2.24 9.52
N VAL A 283 -0.48 1.25 9.65
CA VAL A 283 -1.93 1.35 9.43
C VAL A 283 -2.65 1.28 10.77
N PRO A 284 -3.94 1.70 10.88
CA PRO A 284 -4.63 1.79 12.17
C PRO A 284 -4.53 0.53 13.05
N ARG A 285 -4.72 -0.66 12.47
CA ARG A 285 -4.60 -1.92 13.22
C ARG A 285 -3.18 -2.15 13.77
N GLY A 286 -2.17 -1.83 12.97
CA GLY A 286 -0.77 -1.94 13.40
C GLY A 286 -0.42 -0.95 14.50
N TRP A 287 -1.02 0.25 14.48
CA TRP A 287 -0.89 1.22 15.56
C TRP A 287 -1.48 0.70 16.86
N ALA A 288 -2.69 0.14 16.84
CA ALA A 288 -3.33 -0.41 18.03
C ALA A 288 -2.45 -1.46 18.72
N LEU A 289 -1.92 -2.43 17.95
CA LEU A 289 -1.02 -3.48 18.47
C LEU A 289 0.31 -2.91 19.00
N LEU A 290 0.87 -1.94 18.29
CA LEU A 290 2.12 -1.32 18.71
C LEU A 290 1.96 -0.53 20.01
N PHE A 291 0.89 0.25 20.17
CA PHE A 291 0.66 1.04 21.38
C PHE A 291 0.46 0.18 22.62
N GLU A 292 -0.29 -0.90 22.51
CA GLU A 292 -0.44 -1.86 23.61
C GLU A 292 0.92 -2.39 24.07
N ALA A 293 1.80 -2.71 23.13
CA ALA A 293 3.15 -3.18 23.43
C ALA A 293 4.05 -2.07 24.02
N LEU A 294 4.00 -0.84 23.47
CA LEU A 294 4.80 0.29 23.95
C LEU A 294 4.41 0.75 25.37
N GLU A 295 3.15 0.58 25.77
CA GLU A 295 2.67 0.91 27.10
C GLU A 295 3.09 -0.13 28.16
N SER A 296 3.34 -1.37 27.73
CA SER A 296 3.68 -2.49 28.62
C SER A 296 5.17 -2.85 28.65
N ASP A 297 5.99 -2.30 27.74
CA ASP A 297 7.41 -2.64 27.58
C ASP A 297 8.27 -1.36 27.48
N ASP A 298 8.80 -0.91 28.62
CA ASP A 298 9.64 0.30 28.73
C ASP A 298 10.93 0.19 27.86
N ALA A 299 11.50 -0.99 27.70
CA ALA A 299 12.71 -1.19 26.89
C ALA A 299 12.39 -1.01 25.39
N LEU A 300 11.28 -1.59 24.94
CA LEU A 300 10.78 -1.40 23.57
C LEU A 300 10.48 0.08 23.31
N ALA A 301 9.76 0.74 24.21
CA ALA A 301 9.40 2.15 24.08
C ALA A 301 10.65 3.05 24.04
N THR A 302 11.63 2.81 24.92
CA THR A 302 12.90 3.53 24.93
C THR A 302 13.62 3.39 23.60
N THR A 303 13.77 2.17 23.07
CA THR A 303 14.41 1.95 21.77
C THR A 303 13.64 2.61 20.64
N PHE A 304 12.32 2.41 20.58
CA PHE A 304 11.45 2.91 19.52
C PHE A 304 11.49 4.45 19.42
N PHE A 305 11.40 5.16 20.54
CA PHE A 305 11.37 6.63 20.54
C PHE A 305 12.76 7.29 20.50
N SER A 306 13.85 6.54 20.74
CA SER A 306 15.21 7.13 20.92
C SER A 306 15.72 7.93 19.71
N ARG A 307 15.27 7.60 18.48
CA ARG A 307 15.68 8.27 17.24
C ARG A 307 14.50 8.68 16.36
N LEU A 308 13.28 8.46 16.83
CA LEU A 308 12.08 8.66 16.05
C LEU A 308 11.83 10.14 15.79
N ARG A 309 11.64 10.52 14.53
CA ARG A 309 11.42 11.91 14.09
C ARG A 309 10.02 12.15 13.57
N ILE A 310 9.40 11.11 12.98
CA ILE A 310 8.09 11.22 12.35
C ILE A 310 7.39 9.87 12.32
N LEU A 311 6.08 9.92 12.49
CA LEU A 311 5.18 8.79 12.35
C LEU A 311 4.23 9.06 11.18
N LEU A 312 4.17 8.15 10.22
CA LEU A 312 3.25 8.25 9.10
C LEU A 312 2.12 7.24 9.25
N ASN A 313 0.92 7.75 9.32
CA ASN A 313 -0.30 6.96 9.27
C ASN A 313 -0.88 6.95 7.86
N ALA A 314 -1.28 5.78 7.38
CA ALA A 314 -1.95 5.63 6.10
C ALA A 314 -3.19 4.74 6.18
N GLY A 315 -4.11 4.94 5.24
CA GLY A 315 -5.30 4.13 5.06
C GLY A 315 -6.54 4.61 5.79
N ALA A 316 -6.41 5.33 6.89
CA ALA A 316 -7.50 5.97 7.64
C ALA A 316 -6.94 7.00 8.64
N SER A 317 -7.77 7.84 9.21
CA SER A 317 -7.37 8.75 10.29
C SER A 317 -6.99 7.98 11.56
N ILE A 318 -6.04 8.51 12.33
CA ILE A 318 -5.78 8.00 13.68
C ILE A 318 -6.80 8.65 14.64
N PRO A 319 -7.53 7.86 15.46
CA PRO A 319 -8.40 8.39 16.49
C PRO A 319 -7.66 9.34 17.45
N GLU A 320 -8.34 10.38 17.92
CA GLU A 320 -7.71 11.38 18.81
C GLU A 320 -7.24 10.78 20.13
N SER A 321 -7.99 9.84 20.67
CA SER A 321 -7.58 9.11 21.88
C SER A 321 -6.24 8.40 21.68
N LEU A 322 -6.03 7.81 20.52
CA LEU A 322 -4.79 7.13 20.16
C LEU A 322 -3.65 8.13 19.91
N ARG A 323 -3.95 9.30 19.31
CA ARG A 323 -2.99 10.40 19.15
C ARG A 323 -2.53 10.96 20.49
N ALA A 324 -3.45 11.17 21.43
CA ALA A 324 -3.12 11.66 22.78
C ALA A 324 -2.21 10.67 23.53
N ARG A 325 -2.51 9.35 23.44
CA ARG A 325 -1.66 8.30 24.04
C ARG A 325 -0.25 8.30 23.44
N LEU A 326 -0.15 8.44 22.12
CA LEU A 326 1.12 8.51 21.41
C LEU A 326 1.96 9.71 21.88
N ASN A 327 1.34 10.90 21.96
CA ASN A 327 2.04 12.10 22.43
C ASN A 327 2.53 11.94 23.87
N ALA A 328 1.75 11.31 24.76
CA ALA A 328 2.15 11.02 26.11
C ALA A 328 3.38 10.08 26.17
N LEU A 329 3.40 9.03 25.32
CA LEU A 329 4.56 8.13 25.19
C LEU A 329 5.78 8.85 24.62
N ALA A 330 5.60 9.66 23.58
CA ALA A 330 6.69 10.43 22.97
C ALA A 330 7.31 11.41 23.99
N GLN A 331 6.50 12.14 24.73
CA GLN A 331 6.99 13.02 25.80
C GLN A 331 7.75 12.24 26.89
N ARG A 332 7.25 11.07 27.28
CA ARG A 332 7.90 10.24 28.32
C ARG A 332 9.26 9.71 27.89
N TYR A 333 9.39 9.21 26.65
CA TYR A 333 10.59 8.48 26.19
C TYR A 333 11.52 9.28 25.28
N ALA A 334 11.01 10.25 24.51
CA ALA A 334 11.80 11.13 23.63
C ALA A 334 12.02 12.53 24.25
N GLY A 335 11.19 12.95 25.21
CA GLY A 335 11.23 14.29 25.79
C GLY A 335 10.65 15.40 24.90
N HIS A 336 10.02 15.04 23.78
CA HIS A 336 9.36 15.97 22.85
C HIS A 336 8.24 15.25 22.08
N ASP A 337 7.37 16.03 21.44
CA ASP A 337 6.35 15.48 20.56
C ASP A 337 6.97 14.92 19.29
N VAL A 338 6.49 13.77 18.85
CA VAL A 338 6.82 13.19 17.53
C VAL A 338 5.65 13.43 16.59
N PRO A 339 5.85 14.19 15.50
CA PRO A 339 4.76 14.51 14.59
C PRO A 339 4.14 13.25 13.96
N VAL A 340 2.83 13.16 14.04
CA VAL A 340 2.03 12.17 13.33
C VAL A 340 1.47 12.83 12.09
N VAL A 341 1.93 12.40 10.93
CA VAL A 341 1.54 12.95 9.66
C VAL A 341 0.67 11.98 8.87
N SER A 342 -0.10 12.53 7.97
CA SER A 342 -0.90 11.77 7.01
C SER A 342 -0.66 12.29 5.60
N ALA A 343 -0.92 11.43 4.63
CA ALA A 343 -0.85 11.75 3.22
C ALA A 343 -1.97 11.01 2.49
N TRP A 344 -2.51 11.64 1.46
CA TRP A 344 -3.45 11.01 0.55
C TRP A 344 -2.86 10.87 -0.85
N GLY A 345 -3.29 9.81 -1.52
CA GLY A 345 -2.94 9.52 -2.88
C GLY A 345 -3.23 8.07 -3.25
N LEU A 346 -2.87 7.71 -4.46
CA LEU A 346 -3.26 6.48 -5.13
C LEU A 346 -2.02 5.80 -5.73
N THR A 347 -2.19 4.60 -6.24
CA THR A 347 -1.14 3.96 -7.06
C THR A 347 -0.80 4.85 -8.25
N GLU A 348 -1.80 5.45 -8.85
CA GLU A 348 -1.71 6.35 -9.99
C GLU A 348 -1.01 7.70 -9.69
N THR A 349 -0.75 8.03 -8.42
CA THR A 349 -0.01 9.24 -7.99
C THR A 349 1.35 8.95 -7.33
N ALA A 350 1.82 7.70 -7.28
CA ALA A 350 3.15 7.18 -6.92
C ALA A 350 3.68 7.27 -5.46
N PRO A 351 2.95 7.32 -4.35
CA PRO A 351 1.52 7.45 -4.15
C PRO A 351 1.03 8.86 -3.80
N MET A 352 1.89 9.77 -3.30
CA MET A 352 1.48 10.97 -2.58
C MET A 352 1.05 12.10 -3.50
N ALA A 353 -0.17 12.59 -3.30
CA ALA A 353 -0.71 13.78 -3.96
C ALA A 353 -0.97 14.94 -3.00
N THR A 354 -1.38 14.63 -1.75
CA THR A 354 -1.46 15.61 -0.66
C THR A 354 -0.73 15.11 0.56
N ALA A 355 -0.37 16.02 1.43
CA ALA A 355 0.21 15.72 2.73
C ALA A 355 -0.15 16.79 3.76
N VAL A 356 -0.19 16.40 5.03
CA VAL A 356 -0.16 17.32 6.15
C VAL A 356 1.30 17.69 6.40
N TRP A 357 1.63 18.99 6.32
CA TRP A 357 2.99 19.50 6.49
C TRP A 357 3.01 20.94 7.01
N GLY A 358 4.16 21.35 7.59
CA GLY A 358 4.33 22.64 8.25
C GLY A 358 3.99 22.57 9.75
N GLU A 359 4.10 23.70 10.45
CA GLU A 359 3.91 23.81 11.91
C GLU A 359 2.43 23.76 12.35
N ARG A 360 1.49 23.63 11.41
CA ARG A 360 0.08 23.56 11.74
C ARG A 360 -0.28 22.18 12.28
N PRO A 361 -0.95 22.09 13.45
CA PRO A 361 -1.57 20.84 13.85
C PRO A 361 -2.51 20.41 12.73
N ALA A 362 -2.43 19.13 12.33
CA ALA A 362 -3.39 18.59 11.38
C ALA A 362 -4.78 18.78 11.96
N GLU A 363 -5.59 19.60 11.33
CA GLU A 363 -7.00 19.63 11.66
C GLU A 363 -7.55 18.24 11.37
N ARG A 364 -8.30 17.68 12.31
CA ARG A 364 -8.67 16.25 12.41
C ARG A 364 -9.20 15.61 11.14
N GLU A 365 -9.70 16.42 10.23
CA GLU A 365 -10.50 15.96 9.09
C GLU A 365 -9.81 16.12 7.75
N THR A 366 -8.56 16.64 7.69
CA THR A 366 -7.94 16.94 6.40
C THR A 366 -6.92 15.90 5.98
N ILE A 367 -6.88 15.66 4.66
CA ILE A 367 -5.79 14.93 3.99
C ILE A 367 -4.62 15.86 3.63
N GLY A 368 -4.60 17.08 4.18
CA GLY A 368 -3.59 18.10 3.95
C GLY A 368 -3.80 18.89 2.66
N THR A 369 -2.72 19.50 2.20
CA THR A 369 -2.68 20.33 0.98
C THR A 369 -1.90 19.62 -0.13
N PRO A 370 -2.07 20.02 -1.40
CA PRO A 370 -1.29 19.48 -2.51
C PRO A 370 0.22 19.60 -2.25
N VAL A 371 0.94 18.50 -2.49
CA VAL A 371 2.41 18.51 -2.37
C VAL A 371 3.04 19.32 -3.51
N PRO A 372 4.29 19.78 -3.37
CA PRO A 372 4.95 20.59 -4.39
C PRO A 372 4.87 19.99 -5.79
N GLY A 373 4.41 20.79 -6.77
CA GLY A 373 4.27 20.37 -8.17
C GLY A 373 3.01 19.57 -8.48
N VAL A 374 2.14 19.33 -7.51
CA VAL A 374 0.81 18.70 -7.71
C VAL A 374 -0.28 19.76 -7.69
N GLU A 375 -1.21 19.64 -8.63
CA GLU A 375 -2.43 20.42 -8.72
C GLU A 375 -3.63 19.51 -8.44
N ILE A 376 -4.59 20.01 -7.64
CA ILE A 376 -5.86 19.33 -7.39
C ILE A 376 -7.01 20.21 -7.89
N LYS A 377 -7.88 19.62 -8.70
CA LYS A 377 -9.11 20.20 -9.20
C LYS A 377 -10.28 19.55 -8.48
N LEU A 378 -11.13 20.35 -7.88
CA LEU A 378 -12.41 19.94 -7.33
C LEU A 378 -13.44 19.96 -8.47
N ALA A 379 -13.68 18.81 -9.09
CA ALA A 379 -14.58 18.69 -10.23
C ALA A 379 -15.99 18.34 -9.74
N PRO A 380 -17.05 19.09 -10.11
CA PRO A 380 -18.40 18.77 -9.66
C PRO A 380 -18.86 17.43 -10.24
N VAL A 381 -19.40 16.57 -9.37
CA VAL A 381 -20.04 15.31 -9.71
C VAL A 381 -21.31 15.22 -8.88
N GLU A 382 -22.45 15.42 -9.53
CA GLU A 382 -23.75 15.62 -8.89
C GLU A 382 -23.69 16.79 -7.88
N ASP A 383 -23.93 16.52 -6.60
CA ASP A 383 -23.91 17.48 -5.48
C ASP A 383 -22.60 17.43 -4.66
N ARG A 384 -21.53 16.84 -5.20
CA ARG A 384 -20.21 16.69 -4.56
C ARG A 384 -19.09 17.08 -5.51
N TYR A 385 -17.86 17.05 -5.02
CA TYR A 385 -16.68 17.26 -5.83
C TYR A 385 -15.81 16.01 -5.86
N GLU A 386 -15.36 15.63 -7.07
CA GLU A 386 -14.29 14.65 -7.27
C GLU A 386 -12.93 15.35 -7.15
N LEU A 387 -12.00 14.76 -6.41
CA LEU A 387 -10.60 15.15 -6.39
C LEU A 387 -9.92 14.68 -7.68
N ARG A 388 -9.58 15.58 -8.59
CA ARG A 388 -8.78 15.26 -9.78
C ARG A 388 -7.38 15.80 -9.64
N VAL A 389 -6.39 15.04 -10.09
CA VAL A 389 -4.98 15.30 -9.82
C VAL A 389 -4.19 15.47 -11.12
N ARG A 390 -3.31 16.47 -11.18
CA ARG A 390 -2.33 16.66 -12.23
C ARG A 390 -0.96 16.94 -11.62
N GLY A 391 0.11 16.39 -12.20
CA GLY A 391 1.48 16.63 -11.74
C GLY A 391 2.46 15.57 -12.21
N PRO A 392 3.76 15.75 -11.94
CA PRO A 392 4.82 14.86 -12.44
C PRO A 392 4.81 13.47 -11.81
N SER A 393 4.09 13.27 -10.69
CA SER A 393 3.90 11.97 -10.04
C SER A 393 2.64 11.23 -10.52
N VAL A 394 1.86 11.80 -11.45
CA VAL A 394 0.66 11.17 -12.00
C VAL A 394 1.03 10.23 -13.13
N THR A 395 0.43 9.03 -13.13
CA THR A 395 0.64 8.00 -14.16
C THR A 395 0.32 8.51 -15.57
N PRO A 396 1.05 8.06 -16.61
CA PRO A 396 0.64 8.31 -17.99
C PRO A 396 -0.56 7.44 -18.42
N GLY A 397 -0.97 6.45 -17.59
CA GLY A 397 -2.12 5.58 -17.87
C GLY A 397 -1.91 4.14 -17.45
N TYR A 398 -2.70 3.27 -18.04
CA TYR A 398 -2.74 1.84 -17.75
C TYR A 398 -2.05 1.01 -18.82
N TRP A 399 -1.21 0.07 -18.40
CA TRP A 399 -0.46 -0.82 -19.27
C TRP A 399 -1.36 -1.57 -20.22
N ARG A 400 -1.10 -1.43 -21.55
CA ARG A 400 -1.85 -2.08 -22.62
C ARG A 400 -3.37 -1.90 -22.56
N ASN A 401 -3.82 -0.76 -22.02
CA ASN A 401 -5.24 -0.45 -21.92
C ASN A 401 -5.51 1.01 -22.28
N ALA A 402 -5.53 1.29 -23.58
CA ALA A 402 -5.72 2.64 -24.11
C ALA A 402 -7.11 3.19 -23.77
N GLU A 403 -8.15 2.35 -23.77
CA GLU A 403 -9.52 2.75 -23.43
C GLU A 403 -9.62 3.21 -21.97
N ALA A 404 -9.12 2.38 -21.02
CA ALA A 404 -9.11 2.76 -19.61
C ALA A 404 -8.22 3.99 -19.36
N THR A 405 -7.13 4.14 -20.12
CA THR A 405 -6.27 5.32 -20.04
C THR A 405 -7.01 6.58 -20.48
N ALA A 406 -7.66 6.57 -21.63
CA ALA A 406 -8.43 7.72 -22.13
C ALA A 406 -9.59 8.08 -21.18
N ALA A 407 -10.27 7.08 -20.60
CA ALA A 407 -11.36 7.30 -19.67
C ALA A 407 -10.89 7.88 -18.31
N ALA A 408 -9.62 7.67 -17.93
CA ALA A 408 -9.07 8.06 -16.64
C ALA A 408 -8.74 9.54 -16.53
N PHE A 409 -8.65 10.27 -17.63
CA PHE A 409 -8.32 11.68 -17.63
C PHE A 409 -9.52 12.54 -18.08
N ASP A 410 -9.56 13.77 -17.64
CA ASP A 410 -10.48 14.77 -18.17
C ASP A 410 -9.82 15.56 -19.34
N GLU A 411 -10.59 16.47 -19.93
CA GLU A 411 -10.17 17.31 -21.07
C GLU A 411 -8.98 18.24 -20.76
N ASP A 412 -8.78 18.59 -19.49
CA ASP A 412 -7.67 19.43 -19.01
C ASP A 412 -6.46 18.59 -18.61
N GLY A 413 -6.49 17.25 -18.77
CA GLY A 413 -5.43 16.32 -18.44
C GLY A 413 -5.31 16.02 -16.95
N PHE A 414 -6.34 16.24 -16.14
CA PHE A 414 -6.39 15.81 -14.75
C PHE A 414 -6.85 14.36 -14.65
N PHE A 415 -6.14 13.58 -13.87
CA PHE A 415 -6.51 12.19 -13.54
C PHE A 415 -7.73 12.17 -12.61
N LYS A 416 -8.76 11.43 -13.00
CA LYS A 416 -9.99 11.21 -12.23
C LYS A 416 -9.74 10.15 -11.17
N THR A 417 -9.68 10.55 -9.91
CA THR A 417 -9.32 9.64 -8.82
C THR A 417 -10.45 8.72 -8.36
N GLY A 418 -11.70 9.14 -8.59
CA GLY A 418 -12.88 8.52 -8.02
C GLY A 418 -13.04 8.76 -6.52
N ASP A 419 -12.25 9.65 -5.95
CA ASP A 419 -12.34 10.06 -4.55
C ASP A 419 -13.06 11.40 -4.44
N ALA A 420 -14.01 11.50 -3.52
CA ALA A 420 -14.68 12.75 -3.19
C ALA A 420 -13.87 13.57 -2.18
N GLY A 421 -14.03 14.89 -2.23
CA GLY A 421 -13.44 15.79 -1.24
C GLY A 421 -13.94 17.22 -1.39
N ALA A 422 -13.66 18.03 -0.38
CA ALA A 422 -13.99 19.46 -0.36
C ALA A 422 -12.88 20.23 0.36
N LEU A 423 -12.79 21.54 0.14
CA LEU A 423 -11.96 22.37 0.99
C LEU A 423 -12.53 22.40 2.41
N LEU A 424 -11.66 22.35 3.43
CA LEU A 424 -12.09 22.55 4.83
C LEU A 424 -12.67 23.95 5.01
N ASP A 425 -12.10 24.92 4.30
CA ASP A 425 -12.54 26.32 4.27
C ASP A 425 -12.38 26.85 2.85
N GLU A 426 -13.50 27.21 2.21
CA GLU A 426 -13.48 27.76 0.85
C GLU A 426 -12.78 29.12 0.76
N SER A 427 -12.74 29.89 1.87
CA SER A 427 -12.06 31.19 1.96
C SER A 427 -10.56 31.06 2.20
N ASP A 428 -10.09 29.93 2.73
CA ASP A 428 -8.67 29.62 2.98
C ASP A 428 -8.30 28.20 2.57
N PRO A 429 -7.99 27.96 1.29
CA PRO A 429 -7.58 26.64 0.80
C PRO A 429 -6.32 26.07 1.49
N SER A 430 -5.53 26.93 2.18
CA SER A 430 -4.34 26.49 2.90
C SER A 430 -4.67 25.64 4.13
N ARG A 431 -5.92 25.62 4.60
CA ARG A 431 -6.40 24.75 5.68
C ARG A 431 -6.53 23.29 5.25
N GLY A 432 -6.50 23.00 3.94
CA GLY A 432 -6.46 21.66 3.39
C GLY A 432 -7.80 21.15 2.87
N ILE A 433 -7.78 19.87 2.51
CA ILE A 433 -8.89 19.17 1.87
C ILE A 433 -9.47 18.14 2.84
N VAL A 434 -10.78 18.13 3.00
CA VAL A 434 -11.54 17.09 3.70
C VAL A 434 -11.81 15.95 2.73
N PHE A 435 -11.49 14.72 3.15
CA PHE A 435 -11.74 13.54 2.34
C PHE A 435 -13.20 13.09 2.43
N GLY A 436 -13.86 12.95 1.29
CA GLY A 436 -15.28 12.59 1.18
C GLY A 436 -15.53 11.10 0.85
N GLY A 437 -14.52 10.23 0.95
CA GLY A 437 -14.63 8.80 0.64
C GLY A 437 -14.60 8.50 -0.86
N ARG A 438 -14.75 7.21 -1.21
CA ARG A 438 -14.83 6.75 -2.60
C ARG A 438 -16.19 7.07 -3.19
N LEU A 439 -16.24 7.73 -4.35
CA LEU A 439 -17.50 8.01 -5.06
C LEU A 439 -18.30 6.74 -5.34
N ALA A 440 -17.63 5.66 -5.73
CA ALA A 440 -18.26 4.37 -6.06
C ALA A 440 -18.74 3.56 -4.85
N GLU A 441 -18.30 3.89 -3.63
CA GLU A 441 -18.73 3.23 -2.38
C GLU A 441 -19.82 4.01 -1.66
N ASN A 442 -19.96 5.28 -1.98
CA ASN A 442 -21.01 6.13 -1.43
C ASN A 442 -22.31 5.89 -2.19
N PHE A 443 -23.43 5.99 -1.50
CA PHE A 443 -24.75 5.78 -2.06
C PHE A 443 -25.78 6.74 -1.48
N LYS A 444 -26.92 6.90 -2.17
CA LYS A 444 -28.06 7.68 -1.66
C LYS A 444 -29.08 6.77 -1.00
N LEU A 445 -29.63 7.25 0.12
CA LEU A 445 -30.88 6.70 0.65
C LEU A 445 -32.06 7.12 -0.24
N SER A 446 -33.22 6.52 -0.08
CA SER A 446 -34.46 6.89 -0.78
C SER A 446 -34.83 8.38 -0.60
N SER A 447 -34.44 8.96 0.54
CA SER A 447 -34.57 10.42 0.81
C SER A 447 -33.69 11.32 -0.06
N GLY A 448 -32.77 10.75 -0.86
CA GLY A 448 -31.75 11.48 -1.60
C GLY A 448 -30.51 11.85 -0.78
N THR A 449 -30.48 11.53 0.52
CA THR A 449 -29.36 11.84 1.41
C THR A 449 -28.18 10.91 1.13
N TRP A 450 -26.98 11.46 0.97
CA TRP A 450 -25.76 10.71 0.75
C TRP A 450 -25.23 10.04 2.02
N VAL A 451 -24.85 8.78 1.88
CA VAL A 451 -24.09 8.02 2.89
C VAL A 451 -22.64 7.94 2.44
N ASN A 452 -21.73 8.47 3.26
CA ASN A 452 -20.28 8.27 3.09
C ASN A 452 -19.87 7.00 3.83
N ALA A 453 -19.95 5.88 3.14
CA ALA A 453 -19.70 4.58 3.76
C ALA A 453 -18.28 4.42 4.32
N GLY A 454 -17.28 5.04 3.67
CA GLY A 454 -15.88 4.96 4.10
C GLY A 454 -15.62 5.65 5.43
N LEU A 455 -16.13 6.87 5.63
CA LEU A 455 -16.00 7.60 6.90
C LEU A 455 -16.84 6.96 7.99
N LEU A 456 -18.09 6.66 7.68
CA LEU A 456 -19.02 6.04 8.63
C LEU A 456 -18.49 4.69 9.18
N ARG A 457 -17.78 3.93 8.36
CA ARG A 457 -17.12 2.69 8.77
C ARG A 457 -16.11 2.93 9.90
N LEU A 458 -15.31 3.98 9.81
CA LEU A 458 -14.32 4.32 10.82
C LEU A 458 -14.99 4.73 12.13
N ASP A 459 -16.02 5.56 12.07
CA ASP A 459 -16.77 6.03 13.25
C ASP A 459 -17.42 4.86 14.00
N VAL A 460 -18.00 3.91 13.26
CA VAL A 460 -18.63 2.71 13.85
C VAL A 460 -17.60 1.75 14.44
N ILE A 461 -16.44 1.57 13.79
CA ILE A 461 -15.35 0.74 14.33
C ILE A 461 -14.81 1.37 15.62
N GLU A 462 -14.62 2.70 15.64
CA GLU A 462 -14.17 3.42 16.83
C GLU A 462 -15.16 3.29 17.98
N ALA A 463 -16.46 3.51 17.73
CA ALA A 463 -17.50 3.31 18.73
C ALA A 463 -17.58 1.86 19.24
N GLY A 464 -17.07 0.91 18.46
CA GLY A 464 -16.97 -0.51 18.80
C GLY A 464 -15.97 -0.85 19.91
N GLU A 465 -14.96 0.00 20.16
CA GLU A 465 -13.94 -0.22 21.19
C GLU A 465 -13.35 -1.64 21.20
N GLY A 466 -13.03 -2.17 19.99
CA GLY A 466 -12.52 -3.53 19.78
C GLY A 466 -13.59 -4.63 19.72
N THR A 467 -14.88 -4.30 19.90
CA THR A 467 -16.00 -5.24 19.70
C THR A 467 -16.34 -5.41 18.21
N ILE A 468 -16.18 -4.36 17.42
CA ILE A 468 -16.42 -4.35 15.97
C ILE A 468 -15.06 -4.32 15.28
N GLU A 469 -14.72 -5.38 14.54
CA GLU A 469 -13.50 -5.47 13.74
C GLU A 469 -13.66 -4.72 12.42
N ASP A 470 -14.86 -4.82 11.82
CA ASP A 470 -15.17 -4.18 10.55
C ASP A 470 -16.69 -4.08 10.35
N VAL A 471 -17.12 -3.23 9.39
CA VAL A 471 -18.54 -3.05 9.08
C VAL A 471 -18.74 -2.68 7.62
N VAL A 472 -19.82 -3.16 7.02
CA VAL A 472 -20.26 -2.85 5.66
C VAL A 472 -21.70 -2.34 5.71
N PHE A 473 -21.96 -1.23 5.01
CA PHE A 473 -23.27 -0.58 5.02
C PHE A 473 -24.08 -0.89 3.78
N ALA A 474 -25.38 -1.14 4.00
CA ALA A 474 -26.38 -1.25 2.95
C ALA A 474 -27.49 -0.21 3.18
N GLY A 475 -28.05 0.31 2.09
CA GLY A 475 -29.06 1.37 2.18
C GLY A 475 -29.30 2.09 0.85
N ALA A 476 -28.64 1.68 -0.24
CA ALA A 476 -28.87 2.28 -1.55
C ALA A 476 -30.35 2.17 -1.92
N ASP A 477 -30.98 3.33 -2.20
CA ASP A 477 -32.41 3.46 -2.54
C ASP A 477 -33.37 2.90 -1.47
N ARG A 478 -32.93 2.84 -0.19
CA ARG A 478 -33.72 2.40 0.96
C ARG A 478 -33.95 3.54 1.94
N ASP A 479 -34.98 3.39 2.77
CA ASP A 479 -35.36 4.39 3.77
C ASP A 479 -34.43 4.42 4.99
N GLU A 480 -33.73 3.31 5.24
CA GLU A 480 -32.90 3.12 6.41
C GLU A 480 -31.50 2.64 6.02
N LEU A 481 -30.50 3.17 6.74
CA LEU A 481 -29.13 2.69 6.71
C LEU A 481 -29.00 1.45 7.61
N THR A 482 -28.47 0.35 7.05
CA THR A 482 -28.26 -0.89 7.77
C THR A 482 -26.82 -1.37 7.67
N ALA A 483 -26.38 -2.29 8.56
CA ALA A 483 -25.02 -2.73 8.66
C ALA A 483 -24.86 -4.26 8.76
N ILE A 484 -23.87 -4.80 8.05
CA ILE A 484 -23.28 -6.12 8.31
C ILE A 484 -22.03 -5.89 9.14
N VAL A 485 -22.01 -6.40 10.37
CA VAL A 485 -20.93 -6.20 11.34
C VAL A 485 -20.04 -7.43 11.40
N PHE A 486 -18.74 -7.24 11.31
CA PHE A 486 -17.74 -8.28 11.55
C PHE A 486 -17.13 -8.09 12.93
N VAL A 487 -17.09 -9.16 13.71
CA VAL A 487 -16.52 -9.16 15.06
C VAL A 487 -15.20 -9.92 15.08
N PRO A 488 -14.27 -9.57 15.98
CA PRO A 488 -13.03 -10.33 16.14
C PRO A 488 -13.32 -11.81 16.37
N ARG A 489 -12.54 -12.69 15.75
CA ARG A 489 -12.71 -14.15 15.88
C ARG A 489 -12.71 -14.63 17.33
N ALA A 490 -11.92 -13.99 18.19
CA ALA A 490 -11.87 -14.27 19.62
C ALA A 490 -13.21 -14.02 20.34
N LEU A 491 -14.02 -13.11 19.80
CA LEU A 491 -15.32 -12.72 20.36
C LEU A 491 -16.52 -13.38 19.66
N ALA A 492 -16.30 -14.11 18.57
CA ALA A 492 -17.39 -14.68 17.77
C ALA A 492 -18.32 -15.64 18.56
N ASN A 493 -17.78 -16.31 19.57
CA ASN A 493 -18.53 -17.23 20.44
C ASN A 493 -18.88 -16.63 21.81
N ASP A 494 -18.63 -15.33 22.03
CA ASP A 494 -19.04 -14.64 23.27
C ASP A 494 -20.57 -14.54 23.32
N PRO A 495 -21.26 -15.11 24.31
CA PRO A 495 -22.71 -15.02 24.42
C PRO A 495 -23.21 -13.58 24.56
N ALA A 496 -22.37 -12.66 25.03
CA ALA A 496 -22.68 -11.24 25.16
C ALA A 496 -22.39 -10.42 23.89
N ILE A 497 -21.80 -11.00 22.85
CA ILE A 497 -21.32 -10.27 21.67
C ILE A 497 -22.43 -9.43 21.01
N ARG A 498 -23.64 -9.97 20.95
CA ARG A 498 -24.78 -9.29 20.37
C ARG A 498 -25.13 -8.00 21.12
N GLU A 499 -25.15 -8.06 22.46
CA GLU A 499 -25.44 -6.92 23.30
C GLU A 499 -24.32 -5.89 23.26
N ARG A 500 -23.06 -6.33 23.23
CA ARG A 500 -21.92 -5.45 23.05
C ARG A 500 -21.96 -4.68 21.73
N VAL A 501 -22.25 -5.36 20.61
CA VAL A 501 -22.45 -4.71 19.30
C VAL A 501 -23.62 -3.75 19.34
N ARG A 502 -24.74 -4.12 19.96
CA ARG A 502 -25.90 -3.24 20.12
C ARG A 502 -25.54 -1.96 20.88
N ALA A 503 -24.84 -2.08 22.00
CA ALA A 503 -24.41 -0.95 22.79
C ALA A 503 -23.41 -0.04 22.05
N ALA A 504 -22.49 -0.62 21.28
CA ALA A 504 -21.55 0.13 20.45
C ALA A 504 -22.27 0.96 19.37
N LEU A 505 -23.21 0.35 18.66
CA LEU A 505 -24.00 1.04 17.64
C LEU A 505 -24.95 2.08 18.25
N ALA A 506 -25.49 1.86 19.45
CA ALA A 506 -26.29 2.85 20.17
C ALA A 506 -25.46 4.10 20.52
N ARG A 507 -24.25 3.92 21.06
CA ARG A 507 -23.32 5.04 21.32
C ARG A 507 -23.00 5.81 20.05
N HIS A 508 -22.72 5.09 18.94
CA HIS A 508 -22.49 5.72 17.65
C HIS A 508 -23.69 6.57 17.21
N ASN A 509 -24.90 6.02 17.30
CA ASN A 509 -26.14 6.68 16.90
C ASN A 509 -26.48 7.91 17.74
N GLU A 510 -26.14 7.91 19.05
CA GLU A 510 -26.32 9.07 19.93
C GLU A 510 -25.51 10.28 19.43
N CYS A 511 -24.28 10.04 18.97
CA CYS A 511 -23.41 11.09 18.40
C CYS A 511 -23.74 11.42 16.95
N ASN A 512 -24.42 10.52 16.23
CA ASN A 512 -24.66 10.58 14.79
C ASN A 512 -26.15 10.33 14.45
N PRO A 513 -27.07 11.26 14.81
CA PRO A 513 -28.51 11.03 14.70
C PRO A 513 -29.07 11.18 13.27
N ALA A 514 -28.29 11.71 12.31
CA ALA A 514 -28.76 11.96 10.95
C ALA A 514 -29.04 10.64 10.20
N SER A 515 -29.99 10.62 9.30
CA SER A 515 -30.41 9.43 8.55
C SER A 515 -29.27 8.76 7.76
N SER A 516 -28.29 9.56 7.32
CA SER A 516 -27.12 9.08 6.58
C SER A 516 -25.99 8.50 7.45
N THR A 517 -26.06 8.69 8.76
CA THR A 517 -25.02 8.23 9.70
C THR A 517 -25.57 7.28 10.75
N ARG A 518 -26.87 7.35 11.05
CA ARG A 518 -27.54 6.53 12.04
C ARG A 518 -27.79 5.12 11.51
N VAL A 519 -27.21 4.11 12.12
CA VAL A 519 -27.44 2.69 11.79
C VAL A 519 -28.78 2.23 12.39
N ALA A 520 -29.75 1.96 11.55
CA ALA A 520 -31.09 1.56 11.99
C ALA A 520 -31.18 0.08 12.39
N ARG A 521 -30.47 -0.78 11.68
CA ARG A 521 -30.44 -2.23 11.88
C ARG A 521 -29.06 -2.79 11.59
N ALA A 522 -28.66 -3.81 12.31
CA ALA A 522 -27.40 -4.50 12.06
C ALA A 522 -27.55 -6.03 12.15
N LEU A 523 -26.67 -6.74 11.48
CA LEU A 523 -26.52 -8.19 11.53
C LEU A 523 -25.05 -8.52 11.76
N ILE A 524 -24.73 -9.35 12.75
CA ILE A 524 -23.38 -9.91 12.91
C ILE A 524 -23.20 -10.99 11.85
N ALA A 525 -22.18 -10.86 11.04
CA ALA A 525 -21.83 -11.84 10.03
C ALA A 525 -21.44 -13.17 10.68
N ALA A 526 -21.96 -14.29 10.14
CA ALA A 526 -21.63 -15.62 10.64
C ALA A 526 -20.15 -15.98 10.44
N GLU A 527 -19.56 -15.45 9.38
CA GLU A 527 -18.16 -15.70 9.03
C GLU A 527 -17.42 -14.37 8.74
N PRO A 528 -16.11 -14.31 9.01
CA PRO A 528 -15.31 -13.16 8.67
C PRO A 528 -15.30 -12.90 7.14
N PRO A 529 -14.85 -11.73 6.68
CA PRO A 529 -14.70 -11.45 5.26
C PRO A 529 -13.74 -12.44 4.60
N ASN A 530 -14.11 -12.95 3.42
CA ASN A 530 -13.35 -13.98 2.71
C ASN A 530 -12.49 -13.38 1.59
N GLY A 531 -11.16 -13.48 1.73
CA GLY A 531 -10.20 -12.99 0.72
C GLY A 531 -10.28 -13.73 -0.62
N ALA A 532 -10.56 -15.04 -0.60
CA ALA A 532 -10.69 -15.84 -1.83
C ALA A 532 -11.88 -15.39 -2.68
N HIS A 533 -12.96 -14.91 -2.04
CA HIS A 533 -14.12 -14.36 -2.73
C HIS A 533 -14.01 -12.86 -3.04
N GLY A 534 -12.85 -12.25 -2.79
CA GLY A 534 -12.59 -10.83 -3.06
C GLY A 534 -13.24 -9.87 -2.05
N GLU A 535 -13.71 -10.36 -0.90
CA GLU A 535 -14.27 -9.52 0.18
C GLU A 535 -13.18 -8.76 0.94
N ILE A 536 -11.92 -9.19 0.80
CA ILE A 536 -10.73 -8.47 1.30
C ILE A 536 -9.89 -8.05 0.10
N THR A 537 -9.50 -6.80 0.07
CA THR A 537 -8.58 -6.26 -0.94
C THR A 537 -7.14 -6.74 -0.68
N ASP A 538 -6.25 -6.58 -1.66
CA ASP A 538 -4.83 -6.90 -1.50
C ASP A 538 -4.14 -6.05 -0.41
N LYS A 539 -4.78 -4.95 0.01
CA LYS A 539 -4.36 -4.08 1.12
C LYS A 539 -4.84 -4.56 2.50
N GLY A 540 -5.59 -5.66 2.56
CA GLY A 540 -6.17 -6.18 3.79
C GLY A 540 -7.43 -5.45 4.26
N SER A 541 -7.97 -4.51 3.49
CA SER A 541 -9.23 -3.82 3.80
C SER A 541 -10.44 -4.55 3.22
N VAL A 542 -11.58 -4.46 3.89
CA VAL A 542 -12.84 -5.02 3.40
C VAL A 542 -13.31 -4.28 2.15
N ASN A 543 -13.71 -5.04 1.13
CA ASN A 543 -14.31 -4.54 -0.10
C ASN A 543 -15.83 -4.49 0.05
N GLN A 544 -16.37 -3.34 0.41
CA GLN A 544 -17.80 -3.14 0.67
C GLN A 544 -18.68 -3.67 -0.47
N ARG A 545 -18.37 -3.33 -1.71
CA ARG A 545 -19.16 -3.76 -2.87
C ARG A 545 -19.20 -5.28 -3.02
N ARG A 546 -18.07 -5.96 -2.84
CA ARG A 546 -17.99 -7.43 -2.93
C ARG A 546 -18.72 -8.11 -1.80
N VAL A 547 -18.59 -7.59 -0.58
CA VAL A 547 -19.35 -8.12 0.57
C VAL A 547 -20.85 -8.01 0.32
N LEU A 548 -21.34 -6.86 -0.12
CA LEU A 548 -22.78 -6.68 -0.41
C LEU A 548 -23.27 -7.63 -1.53
N GLN A 549 -22.46 -7.87 -2.55
CA GLN A 549 -22.78 -8.81 -3.62
C GLN A 549 -22.80 -10.25 -3.14
N ASN A 550 -21.76 -10.69 -2.44
CA ASN A 550 -21.63 -12.08 -1.98
C ASN A 550 -22.63 -12.41 -0.88
N ARG A 551 -22.98 -11.42 -0.04
CA ARG A 551 -23.89 -11.57 1.12
C ARG A 551 -25.24 -10.92 0.88
N ALA A 552 -25.73 -10.95 -0.37
CA ALA A 552 -27.04 -10.40 -0.73
C ALA A 552 -28.19 -10.98 0.11
N ALA A 553 -28.08 -12.25 0.53
CA ALA A 553 -29.05 -12.88 1.45
C ALA A 553 -29.06 -12.21 2.83
N ASP A 554 -27.90 -11.83 3.38
CA ASP A 554 -27.83 -11.11 4.66
C ASP A 554 -28.38 -9.69 4.53
N VAL A 555 -28.10 -9.02 3.41
CA VAL A 555 -28.72 -7.72 3.10
C VAL A 555 -30.24 -7.85 3.04
N ALA A 556 -30.78 -8.87 2.39
CA ALA A 556 -32.23 -9.11 2.34
C ALA A 556 -32.81 -9.33 3.74
N ARG A 557 -32.12 -10.06 4.60
CA ARG A 557 -32.53 -10.29 6.00
C ARG A 557 -32.60 -8.99 6.82
N LEU A 558 -31.71 -8.04 6.59
CA LEU A 558 -31.70 -6.75 7.27
C LEU A 558 -32.98 -5.93 7.01
N TYR A 559 -33.60 -6.11 5.83
CA TYR A 559 -34.80 -5.38 5.41
C TYR A 559 -36.10 -6.24 5.49
N ALA A 560 -35.98 -7.50 5.89
CA ALA A 560 -37.14 -8.38 5.99
C ALA A 560 -38.13 -7.93 7.09
N GLU A 561 -39.42 -8.07 6.80
CA GLU A 561 -40.50 -7.90 7.78
C GLU A 561 -41.38 -9.19 7.81
N PRO A 562 -41.72 -9.75 8.98
CA PRO A 562 -41.27 -9.31 10.32
C PRO A 562 -39.77 -9.53 10.53
N ARG A 563 -39.19 -8.72 11.41
CA ARG A 563 -37.75 -8.77 11.72
C ARG A 563 -37.34 -10.11 12.30
N GLY A 564 -36.31 -10.74 11.73
CA GLY A 564 -35.74 -11.97 12.28
C GLY A 564 -35.02 -11.72 13.61
N SER A 565 -34.97 -12.73 14.48
CA SER A 565 -34.33 -12.66 15.80
C SER A 565 -32.83 -12.32 15.76
N ALA A 566 -32.14 -12.53 14.62
CA ALA A 566 -30.74 -12.21 14.44
C ALA A 566 -30.49 -10.71 14.20
N ILE A 567 -31.49 -9.91 13.87
CA ILE A 567 -31.36 -8.48 13.60
C ILE A 567 -31.21 -7.70 14.91
N ILE A 568 -30.17 -6.88 14.97
CA ILE A 568 -29.92 -5.96 16.07
C ILE A 568 -30.55 -4.61 15.72
N VAL A 569 -31.27 -4.03 16.66
CA VAL A 569 -31.76 -2.65 16.61
C VAL A 569 -31.03 -1.89 17.71
N PRO A 570 -30.13 -0.96 17.33
CA PRO A 570 -29.34 -0.16 18.25
C PRO A 570 -30.15 0.79 19.11
#